data_943ca7ad8712798d73e9be9ab271f71e
#
_entry.id   943ca7ad8712798d73e9be9ab271f71e
#
_cell.length_a   1.000
_cell.length_b   1.000
_cell.length_c   1.000
_cell.angle_alpha   90.00
_cell.angle_beta   90.00
_cell.angle_gamma   90.00
#
_symmetry.space_group_name_H-M   'P 1'
#
loop_
_entity.id
_entity.type
_entity.pdbx_description
1 polymer ?
#
loop_
_entity_poly.entity_id
_entity_poly.type
_entity_poly.pdbx_seq_one_letter_code
_entity_poly.pdbx_strand_id
1 'polypeptide(L)'
;MTRTTSAIAGALAPVRVSDEVSALFDRRPQSAEVEVPRRGLDTMMLQIEMPRSASEVTELAPAKTRKWWRQVLLWDLLFVAGYFLLFTGLAVNESGAATLWERPTICIVVTGITDMVENLLLLEILNYLDAGLAIAGRRTLLALLIISALKWLLYFLSVRALSINLEKLDRWRVVAVVLRAAATGGSWTAILVLLGLPARPLLSLMTVITFAALGAATMMRLLPPVRPREPISA
;
A
#
# COMPACT_ATOMS: atom_id res chain seq x y z
N MET A 1 51.00 -21.58 -14.67
CA MET A 1 49.61 -21.81 -14.22
C MET A 1 49.02 -20.48 -13.84
N THR A 2 48.46 -19.80 -14.81
CA THR A 2 47.82 -18.47 -14.70
C THR A 2 46.65 -18.47 -15.68
N ARG A 3 45.46 -18.24 -15.18
CA ARG A 3 44.25 -17.77 -15.81
C ARG A 3 43.02 -18.34 -15.10
N THR A 4 42.38 -17.52 -14.30
CA THR A 4 40.90 -17.49 -14.17
C THR A 4 40.49 -16.49 -13.09
N THR A 5 40.56 -15.18 -13.39
CA THR A 5 39.91 -14.14 -12.59
C THR A 5 39.54 -12.97 -13.51
N SER A 6 38.65 -13.20 -14.46
CA SER A 6 38.13 -12.08 -15.31
C SER A 6 36.81 -12.44 -15.94
N ALA A 7 35.79 -12.72 -15.13
CA ALA A 7 34.44 -12.99 -15.67
C ALA A 7 33.27 -12.51 -14.80
N ILE A 8 33.49 -11.65 -13.77
CA ILE A 8 32.38 -11.17 -12.91
C ILE A 8 32.21 -9.63 -12.95
N ALA A 9 33.04 -8.91 -13.71
CA ALA A 9 32.98 -7.44 -13.75
C ALA A 9 32.04 -6.84 -14.82
N GLY A 10 31.22 -7.65 -15.51
CA GLY A 10 30.41 -7.19 -16.66
C GLY A 10 28.90 -7.04 -16.41
N ALA A 11 28.37 -7.25 -15.21
CA ALA A 11 26.93 -7.41 -15.00
C ALA A 11 26.23 -6.31 -14.17
N LEU A 12 26.90 -5.21 -13.85
CA LEU A 12 26.27 -4.07 -13.18
C LEU A 12 26.49 -2.79 -14.01
N ALA A 13 25.79 -2.71 -15.14
CA ALA A 13 25.58 -1.41 -15.77
C ALA A 13 24.74 -0.55 -14.81
N PRO A 14 25.17 0.68 -14.47
CA PRO A 14 24.38 1.54 -13.63
C PRO A 14 23.05 1.83 -14.33
N VAL A 15 21.94 1.42 -13.72
CA VAL A 15 20.61 1.81 -14.16
C VAL A 15 20.55 3.32 -14.09
N ARG A 16 20.49 4.00 -15.25
CA ARG A 16 20.32 5.46 -15.34
C ARG A 16 18.88 5.80 -14.96
N VAL A 17 18.59 5.81 -13.66
CA VAL A 17 17.28 6.16 -13.11
C VAL A 17 16.90 7.62 -13.41
N SER A 18 17.90 8.52 -13.63
CA SER A 18 17.68 9.95 -13.85
C SER A 18 17.00 10.29 -15.17
N ASP A 19 17.32 9.58 -16.24
CA ASP A 19 16.81 9.91 -17.58
C ASP A 19 15.37 9.43 -17.78
N GLU A 20 15.01 8.30 -17.18
CA GLU A 20 13.64 7.77 -17.24
C GLU A 20 12.66 8.58 -16.37
N VAL A 21 13.09 9.05 -15.21
CA VAL A 21 12.25 9.89 -14.34
C VAL A 21 11.98 11.26 -14.99
N SER A 22 13.00 11.89 -15.59
CA SER A 22 12.83 13.16 -16.33
C SER A 22 11.92 13.00 -17.55
N ALA A 23 12.04 11.90 -18.29
CA ALA A 23 11.18 11.60 -19.44
C ALA A 23 9.70 11.35 -19.07
N LEU A 24 9.42 10.94 -17.82
CA LEU A 24 8.06 10.76 -17.31
C LEU A 24 7.35 12.10 -17.06
N PHE A 25 8.08 13.14 -16.67
CA PHE A 25 7.52 14.48 -16.39
C PHE A 25 7.42 15.39 -17.60
N ASP A 26 8.24 15.19 -18.65
CA ASP A 26 8.34 16.11 -19.79
C ASP A 26 7.36 15.84 -20.94
N ARG A 27 6.59 14.73 -20.88
CA ARG A 27 5.60 14.39 -21.91
C ARG A 27 4.20 14.75 -21.45
N ARG A 28 3.68 15.91 -21.89
CA ARG A 28 2.23 16.15 -21.94
C ARG A 28 1.57 14.96 -22.65
N PRO A 29 0.54 14.34 -22.07
CA PRO A 29 -0.14 13.21 -22.70
C PRO A 29 -0.79 13.72 -24.00
N GLN A 30 -0.28 13.27 -25.16
CA GLN A 30 -1.11 13.21 -26.33
C GLN A 30 -2.30 12.31 -25.98
N SER A 31 -3.50 12.84 -26.13
CA SER A 31 -4.78 12.22 -25.84
C SER A 31 -5.04 11.00 -26.75
N ALA A 32 -4.30 9.92 -26.54
CA ALA A 32 -4.79 8.61 -26.89
C ALA A 32 -5.78 8.25 -25.78
N GLU A 33 -7.06 8.13 -26.10
CA GLU A 33 -8.07 7.61 -25.19
C GLU A 33 -7.57 6.29 -24.63
N VAL A 34 -7.00 6.37 -23.42
CA VAL A 34 -6.67 5.18 -22.64
C VAL A 34 -8.01 4.64 -22.16
N GLU A 35 -8.49 3.60 -22.83
CA GLU A 35 -9.69 2.89 -22.43
C GLU A 35 -9.44 2.30 -21.03
N VAL A 36 -9.80 3.09 -20.01
CA VAL A 36 -9.69 2.67 -18.60
C VAL A 36 -10.68 1.52 -18.42
N PRO A 37 -10.22 0.36 -17.94
CA PRO A 37 -11.12 -0.75 -17.69
C PRO A 37 -12.26 -0.30 -16.76
N ARG A 38 -13.49 -0.66 -17.07
CA ARG A 38 -14.72 -0.26 -16.31
C ARG A 38 -14.83 -0.89 -14.92
N ARG A 39 -13.84 -1.70 -14.49
CA ARG A 39 -13.76 -2.24 -13.11
C ARG A 39 -13.22 -1.16 -12.19
N GLY A 40 -13.75 -1.07 -10.97
CA GLY A 40 -13.28 -0.10 -9.97
C GLY A 40 -11.76 -0.20 -9.77
N LEU A 41 -11.08 0.95 -9.67
CA LEU A 41 -9.63 1.05 -9.59
C LEU A 41 -9.06 0.27 -8.41
N ASP A 42 -9.74 0.33 -7.27
CA ASP A 42 -9.43 -0.38 -6.03
C ASP A 42 -9.40 -1.91 -6.20
N THR A 43 -10.40 -2.46 -6.91
CA THR A 43 -10.47 -3.89 -7.19
C THR A 43 -9.35 -4.32 -8.14
N MET A 44 -8.98 -3.48 -9.11
CA MET A 44 -7.92 -3.75 -10.06
C MET A 44 -6.54 -3.72 -9.40
N MET A 45 -6.28 -2.74 -8.50
CA MET A 45 -5.03 -2.68 -7.74
C MET A 45 -4.83 -3.96 -6.94
N LEU A 46 -5.80 -4.38 -6.14
CA LEU A 46 -5.71 -5.64 -5.39
C LEU A 46 -5.53 -6.90 -6.27
N GLN A 47 -6.08 -6.89 -7.50
CA GLN A 47 -5.89 -8.00 -8.42
C GLN A 47 -4.47 -8.08 -8.96
N ILE A 48 -3.82 -6.94 -9.25
CA ILE A 48 -2.45 -6.92 -9.76
C ILE A 48 -1.42 -7.12 -8.63
N GLU A 49 -1.69 -6.63 -7.43
CA GLU A 49 -0.85 -6.83 -6.25
C GLU A 49 -0.86 -8.28 -5.76
N MET A 50 -2.01 -8.93 -5.81
CA MET A 50 -2.20 -10.31 -5.31
C MET A 50 -2.72 -11.23 -6.44
N PRO A 51 -1.96 -11.41 -7.54
CA PRO A 51 -2.41 -12.20 -8.67
C PRO A 51 -2.45 -13.69 -8.32
N ARG A 52 -3.43 -14.40 -8.86
CA ARG A 52 -3.55 -15.86 -8.70
C ARG A 52 -2.73 -16.62 -9.75
N SER A 53 -2.46 -15.98 -10.88
CA SER A 53 -1.75 -16.57 -12.00
C SER A 53 -1.04 -15.54 -12.86
N ALA A 54 -0.07 -15.99 -13.67
CA ALA A 54 0.59 -15.16 -14.66
C ALA A 54 -0.38 -14.67 -15.76
N SER A 55 -1.39 -15.46 -16.11
CA SER A 55 -2.43 -15.07 -17.06
C SER A 55 -3.26 -13.90 -16.54
N GLU A 56 -3.63 -13.91 -15.27
CA GLU A 56 -4.37 -12.80 -14.64
C GLU A 56 -3.59 -11.47 -14.74
N VAL A 57 -2.27 -11.50 -14.48
CA VAL A 57 -1.42 -10.28 -14.63
C VAL A 57 -1.38 -9.81 -16.09
N THR A 58 -1.23 -10.73 -17.04
CA THR A 58 -1.19 -10.40 -18.46
C THR A 58 -2.52 -9.79 -18.94
N GLU A 59 -3.65 -10.29 -18.44
CA GLU A 59 -4.98 -9.76 -18.73
C GLU A 59 -5.20 -8.37 -18.14
N LEU A 60 -4.69 -8.12 -16.93
CA LEU A 60 -4.81 -6.83 -16.25
C LEU A 60 -3.86 -5.78 -16.82
N ALA A 61 -2.68 -6.18 -17.31
CA ALA A 61 -1.66 -5.29 -17.86
C ALA A 61 -1.37 -5.60 -19.35
N PRO A 62 -2.38 -5.54 -20.26
CA PRO A 62 -2.14 -5.63 -21.69
C PRO A 62 -1.25 -4.48 -22.16
N ALA A 63 -0.55 -4.63 -23.29
CA ALA A 63 0.44 -3.66 -23.77
C ALA A 63 -0.08 -2.21 -23.78
N LYS A 64 -1.35 -1.99 -24.16
CA LYS A 64 -2.00 -0.68 -24.22
C LYS A 64 -2.16 0.01 -22.85
N THR A 65 -2.18 -0.74 -21.74
CA THR A 65 -2.40 -0.19 -20.39
C THR A 65 -1.14 -0.13 -19.52
N ARG A 66 -0.01 -0.71 -19.94
CA ARG A 66 1.21 -0.79 -19.11
C ARG A 66 1.78 0.57 -18.75
N LYS A 67 1.71 1.55 -19.67
CA LYS A 67 2.11 2.93 -19.38
C LYS A 67 1.26 3.54 -18.26
N TRP A 68 -0.04 3.31 -18.30
CA TRP A 68 -0.97 3.74 -17.25
C TRP A 68 -0.65 3.06 -15.92
N TRP A 69 -0.37 1.74 -15.90
CA TRP A 69 0.04 1.04 -14.69
C TRP A 69 1.31 1.63 -14.06
N ARG A 70 2.32 2.00 -14.86
CA ARG A 70 3.53 2.67 -14.35
C ARG A 70 3.20 4.02 -13.70
N GLN A 71 2.26 4.78 -14.25
CA GLN A 71 1.79 6.02 -13.64
C GLN A 71 1.04 5.74 -12.33
N VAL A 72 0.20 4.73 -12.27
CA VAL A 72 -0.51 4.32 -11.04
C VAL A 72 0.49 3.97 -9.95
N LEU A 73 1.53 3.18 -10.23
CA LEU A 73 2.58 2.85 -9.26
C LEU A 73 3.34 4.09 -8.76
N LEU A 74 3.55 5.09 -9.63
CA LEU A 74 4.14 6.36 -9.21
C LEU A 74 3.22 7.13 -8.25
N TRP A 75 1.92 7.19 -8.54
CA TRP A 75 0.93 7.79 -7.64
C TRP A 75 0.80 7.03 -6.32
N ASP A 76 0.99 5.72 -6.35
CA ASP A 76 0.99 4.91 -5.15
C ASP A 76 2.12 5.28 -4.18
N LEU A 77 3.30 5.66 -4.67
CA LEU A 77 4.37 6.21 -3.83
C LEU A 77 3.95 7.48 -3.08
N LEU A 78 3.17 8.36 -3.73
CA LEU A 78 2.60 9.54 -3.07
C LEU A 78 1.55 9.16 -2.04
N PHE A 79 0.77 8.12 -2.33
CA PHE A 79 -0.21 7.58 -1.40
C PHE A 79 0.47 6.99 -0.16
N VAL A 80 1.59 6.26 -0.32
CA VAL A 80 2.44 5.76 0.78
C VAL A 80 2.90 6.92 1.67
N ALA A 81 3.42 8.00 1.08
CA ALA A 81 3.80 9.19 1.84
C ALA A 81 2.60 9.82 2.57
N GLY A 82 1.44 9.88 1.91
CA GLY A 82 0.21 10.42 2.48
C GLY A 82 -0.27 9.67 3.72
N TYR A 83 -0.37 8.32 3.65
CA TYR A 83 -0.82 7.56 4.81
C TYR A 83 0.24 7.54 5.92
N PHE A 84 1.54 7.59 5.60
CA PHE A 84 2.59 7.75 6.59
C PHE A 84 2.41 9.04 7.39
N LEU A 85 2.23 10.18 6.72
CA LEU A 85 1.97 11.47 7.36
C LEU A 85 0.70 11.44 8.21
N LEU A 86 -0.35 10.79 7.71
CA LEU A 86 -1.62 10.64 8.40
C LEU A 86 -1.46 9.86 9.71
N PHE A 87 -0.81 8.70 9.68
CA PHE A 87 -0.57 7.90 10.87
C PHE A 87 0.32 8.61 11.89
N THR A 88 1.44 9.18 11.43
CA THR A 88 2.35 9.95 12.29
C THR A 88 1.63 11.14 12.93
N GLY A 89 0.79 11.83 12.13
CA GLY A 89 -0.02 12.94 12.61
C GLY A 89 -1.10 12.54 13.61
N LEU A 90 -1.65 11.34 13.55
CA LEU A 90 -2.68 10.85 14.48
C LEU A 90 -2.09 10.16 15.71
N ALA A 91 -0.85 9.69 15.67
CA ALA A 91 -0.17 9.11 16.83
C ALA A 91 0.01 10.20 17.90
N VAL A 92 -0.62 9.99 19.07
CA VAL A 92 -0.69 11.03 20.10
C VAL A 92 0.38 10.82 21.17
N ASN A 93 0.55 9.61 21.66
CA ASN A 93 1.53 9.30 22.71
C ASN A 93 1.93 7.85 22.62
N GLU A 94 3.13 7.60 22.11
CA GLU A 94 3.69 6.25 21.97
C GLU A 94 4.56 5.83 23.16
N SER A 95 4.83 6.73 24.12
CA SER A 95 5.73 6.46 25.24
C SER A 95 5.25 5.35 26.18
N GLY A 96 3.95 5.04 26.20
CA GLY A 96 3.36 3.95 26.97
C GLY A 96 3.24 2.62 26.22
N ALA A 97 3.78 2.50 25.01
CA ALA A 97 3.73 1.25 24.26
C ALA A 97 4.71 0.22 24.84
N ALA A 98 4.21 -0.95 25.22
CA ALA A 98 5.02 -2.02 25.82
C ALA A 98 5.91 -2.72 24.79
N THR A 99 5.48 -2.75 23.52
CA THR A 99 6.19 -3.40 22.42
C THR A 99 6.33 -2.47 21.22
N LEU A 100 7.28 -2.77 20.32
CA LEU A 100 7.45 -2.03 19.06
C LEU A 100 6.19 -2.05 18.20
N TRP A 101 5.44 -3.17 18.23
CA TRP A 101 4.23 -3.37 17.45
C TRP A 101 3.00 -2.62 17.97
N GLU A 102 3.10 -2.04 19.16
CA GLU A 102 2.09 -1.12 19.69
C GLU A 102 2.33 0.33 19.28
N ARG A 103 3.45 0.60 18.57
CA ARG A 103 3.80 1.93 18.06
C ARG A 103 3.32 2.09 16.63
N PRO A 104 2.23 2.82 16.39
CA PRO A 104 1.66 2.97 15.05
C PRO A 104 2.67 3.56 14.05
N THR A 105 3.54 4.48 14.48
CA THR A 105 4.57 5.08 13.61
C THR A 105 5.57 4.05 13.12
N ILE A 106 6.04 3.13 13.97
CA ILE A 106 6.99 2.09 13.55
C ILE A 106 6.31 1.11 12.60
N CYS A 107 5.11 0.64 12.96
CA CYS A 107 4.36 -0.28 12.13
C CYS A 107 4.12 0.29 10.73
N ILE A 108 3.74 1.57 10.62
CA ILE A 108 3.45 2.18 9.31
C ILE A 108 4.72 2.42 8.49
N VAL A 109 5.87 2.67 9.11
CA VAL A 109 7.17 2.74 8.39
C VAL A 109 7.49 1.40 7.75
N VAL A 110 7.35 0.30 8.49
CA VAL A 110 7.61 -1.05 7.97
C VAL A 110 6.61 -1.39 6.86
N THR A 111 5.35 -1.00 7.00
CA THR A 111 4.33 -1.12 5.95
C THR A 111 4.76 -0.38 4.68
N GLY A 112 5.19 0.87 4.80
CA GLY A 112 5.65 1.67 3.66
C GLY A 112 6.87 1.07 2.95
N ILE A 113 7.81 0.49 3.70
CA ILE A 113 8.95 -0.23 3.10
C ILE A 113 8.47 -1.45 2.29
N THR A 114 7.55 -2.25 2.84
CA THR A 114 7.01 -3.41 2.12
C THR A 114 6.22 -3.00 0.89
N ASP A 115 5.50 -1.89 0.93
CA ASP A 115 4.77 -1.31 -0.20
C ASP A 115 5.73 -0.85 -1.32
N MET A 116 6.83 -0.19 -0.97
CA MET A 116 7.88 0.15 -1.94
C MET A 116 8.49 -1.08 -2.60
N VAL A 117 8.76 -2.16 -1.84
CA VAL A 117 9.28 -3.41 -2.40
C VAL A 117 8.26 -4.05 -3.35
N GLU A 118 6.97 -4.04 -3.00
CA GLU A 118 5.89 -4.50 -3.87
C GLU A 118 5.85 -3.73 -5.19
N ASN A 119 5.91 -2.39 -5.13
CA ASN A 119 5.93 -1.54 -6.32
C ASN A 119 7.12 -1.82 -7.23
N LEU A 120 8.30 -2.10 -6.66
CA LEU A 120 9.48 -2.51 -7.45
C LEU A 120 9.27 -3.87 -8.15
N LEU A 121 8.65 -4.85 -7.47
CA LEU A 121 8.32 -6.14 -8.08
C LEU A 121 7.29 -5.98 -9.21
N LEU A 122 6.28 -5.13 -9.03
CA LEU A 122 5.30 -4.84 -10.08
C LEU A 122 5.94 -4.15 -11.28
N LEU A 123 6.85 -3.19 -11.07
CA LEU A 123 7.60 -2.56 -12.16
C LEU A 123 8.47 -3.57 -12.91
N GLU A 124 9.13 -4.48 -12.21
CA GLU A 124 9.90 -5.56 -12.81
C GLU A 124 9.02 -6.46 -13.70
N ILE A 125 7.85 -6.86 -13.19
CA ILE A 125 6.88 -7.65 -13.95
C ILE A 125 6.43 -6.90 -15.21
N LEU A 126 6.12 -5.60 -15.13
CA LEU A 126 5.77 -4.79 -16.30
C LEU A 126 6.91 -4.71 -17.32
N ASN A 127 8.17 -4.64 -16.86
CA ASN A 127 9.35 -4.65 -17.75
C ASN A 127 9.49 -6.00 -18.49
N TYR A 128 9.28 -7.13 -17.80
CA TYR A 128 9.26 -8.45 -18.47
C TYR A 128 8.17 -8.54 -19.53
N LEU A 129 6.96 -8.06 -19.23
CA LEU A 129 5.85 -8.03 -20.18
C LEU A 129 6.16 -7.14 -21.41
N ASP A 130 6.83 -5.99 -21.21
CA ASP A 130 7.23 -5.09 -22.30
C ASP A 130 8.31 -5.72 -23.19
N ALA A 131 9.22 -6.49 -22.60
CA ALA A 131 10.24 -7.24 -23.33
C ALA A 131 9.68 -8.48 -24.07
N GLY A 132 8.39 -8.76 -23.95
CA GLY A 132 7.77 -9.97 -24.52
C GLY A 132 8.25 -11.27 -23.85
N LEU A 133 8.89 -11.16 -22.69
CA LEU A 133 9.35 -12.30 -21.92
C LEU A 133 8.16 -12.88 -21.13
N ALA A 134 8.12 -14.21 -21.03
CA ALA A 134 7.21 -14.85 -20.09
C ALA A 134 7.49 -14.30 -18.70
N ILE A 135 6.45 -13.94 -17.94
CA ILE A 135 6.61 -13.47 -16.56
C ILE A 135 7.49 -14.50 -15.85
N ALA A 136 8.70 -14.07 -15.52
CA ALA A 136 9.80 -14.94 -15.16
C ALA A 136 9.40 -15.78 -13.96
N GLY A 137 8.86 -16.91 -14.25
CA GLY A 137 8.63 -18.02 -13.37
C GLY A 137 7.78 -17.72 -12.15
N ARG A 138 7.26 -18.80 -11.63
CA ARG A 138 6.45 -18.89 -10.41
C ARG A 138 7.03 -18.13 -9.19
N ARG A 139 8.37 -17.86 -9.18
CA ARG A 139 9.07 -17.24 -8.04
C ARG A 139 8.76 -15.75 -7.88
N THR A 140 8.74 -14.97 -8.98
CA THR A 140 8.45 -13.52 -8.91
C THR A 140 6.99 -13.28 -8.51
N LEU A 141 6.06 -14.07 -9.05
CA LEU A 141 4.65 -13.98 -8.66
C LEU A 141 4.43 -14.41 -7.20
N LEU A 142 5.14 -15.45 -6.75
CA LEU A 142 5.08 -15.88 -5.35
C LEU A 142 5.65 -14.81 -4.41
N ALA A 143 6.79 -14.20 -4.80
CA ALA A 143 7.38 -13.11 -4.05
C ALA A 143 6.41 -11.91 -3.96
N LEU A 144 5.79 -11.52 -5.07
CA LEU A 144 4.78 -10.46 -5.10
C LEU A 144 3.61 -10.80 -4.15
N LEU A 145 3.04 -12.00 -4.24
CA LEU A 145 1.93 -12.42 -3.38
C LEU A 145 2.29 -12.37 -1.89
N ILE A 146 3.48 -12.85 -1.53
CA ILE A 146 3.95 -12.83 -0.13
C ILE A 146 4.16 -11.39 0.36
N ILE A 147 4.82 -10.55 -0.43
CA ILE A 147 5.10 -9.15 -0.08
C ILE A 147 3.80 -8.36 0.04
N SER A 148 2.86 -8.53 -0.90
CA SER A 148 1.55 -7.90 -0.84
C SER A 148 0.75 -8.33 0.38
N ALA A 149 0.72 -9.63 0.69
CA ALA A 149 0.05 -10.12 1.88
C ALA A 149 0.70 -9.56 3.17
N LEU A 150 2.03 -9.51 3.22
CA LEU A 150 2.78 -8.93 4.33
C LEU A 150 2.48 -7.43 4.49
N LYS A 151 2.45 -6.66 3.39
CA LYS A 151 2.05 -5.25 3.37
C LYS A 151 0.69 -5.06 4.02
N TRP A 152 -0.32 -5.81 3.58
CA TRP A 152 -1.69 -5.69 4.09
C TRP A 152 -1.79 -6.09 5.56
N LEU A 153 -1.10 -7.14 5.99
CA LEU A 153 -1.04 -7.54 7.39
C LEU A 153 -0.40 -6.45 8.27
N LEU A 154 0.72 -5.89 7.83
CA LEU A 154 1.42 -4.81 8.54
C LEU A 154 0.59 -3.52 8.56
N TYR A 155 -0.11 -3.19 7.47
CA TYR A 155 -1.03 -2.07 7.42
C TYR A 155 -2.13 -2.20 8.48
N PHE A 156 -2.82 -3.34 8.54
CA PHE A 156 -3.87 -3.55 9.54
C PHE A 156 -3.31 -3.67 10.98
N LEU A 157 -2.09 -4.15 11.15
CA LEU A 157 -1.39 -4.08 12.43
C LEU A 157 -1.15 -2.63 12.86
N SER A 158 -0.74 -1.77 11.93
CA SER A 158 -0.57 -0.32 12.16
C SER A 158 -1.89 0.33 12.57
N VAL A 159 -2.98 0.00 11.87
CA VAL A 159 -4.34 0.47 12.20
C VAL A 159 -4.76 0.03 13.60
N ARG A 160 -4.47 -1.21 13.97
CA ARG A 160 -4.76 -1.74 15.30
C ARG A 160 -3.95 -0.99 16.37
N ALA A 161 -2.66 -0.80 16.16
CA ALA A 161 -1.79 -0.05 17.07
C ALA A 161 -2.30 1.38 17.26
N LEU A 162 -2.70 2.04 16.17
CA LEU A 162 -3.29 3.38 16.21
C LEU A 162 -4.62 3.38 16.98
N SER A 163 -5.48 2.36 16.78
CA SER A 163 -6.75 2.26 17.50
C SER A 163 -6.57 2.18 19.02
N ILE A 164 -5.58 1.42 19.48
CA ILE A 164 -5.22 1.31 20.89
C ILE A 164 -4.73 2.68 21.44
N ASN A 165 -3.96 3.39 20.64
CA ASN A 165 -3.47 4.71 20.99
C ASN A 165 -4.61 5.73 21.11
N LEU A 166 -5.54 5.72 20.13
CA LEU A 166 -6.69 6.63 20.12
C LEU A 166 -7.73 6.34 21.21
N GLU A 167 -7.88 5.08 21.61
CA GLU A 167 -8.84 4.69 22.67
C GLU A 167 -8.54 5.34 24.02
N LYS A 168 -7.28 5.73 24.28
CA LYS A 168 -6.89 6.47 25.47
C LYS A 168 -7.53 7.87 25.57
N LEU A 169 -8.17 8.31 24.49
CA LEU A 169 -8.83 9.61 24.38
C LEU A 169 -10.34 9.41 24.21
N ASP A 170 -11.14 9.79 25.21
CA ASP A 170 -12.59 9.55 25.25
C ASP A 170 -13.33 9.95 23.97
N ARG A 171 -13.02 11.12 23.44
CA ARG A 171 -13.66 11.64 22.21
C ARG A 171 -13.45 10.76 20.96
N TRP A 172 -12.45 9.88 21.00
CA TRP A 172 -12.04 9.06 19.84
C TRP A 172 -12.45 7.61 19.99
N ARG A 173 -13.10 7.26 21.08
CA ARG A 173 -13.44 5.88 21.43
C ARG A 173 -14.21 5.16 20.31
N VAL A 174 -15.20 5.83 19.71
CA VAL A 174 -15.99 5.24 18.61
C VAL A 174 -15.10 4.96 17.40
N VAL A 175 -14.26 5.92 17.00
CA VAL A 175 -13.32 5.75 15.88
C VAL A 175 -12.33 4.62 16.18
N ALA A 176 -11.81 4.55 17.39
CA ALA A 176 -10.89 3.49 17.82
C ALA A 176 -11.53 2.11 17.72
N VAL A 177 -12.80 1.96 18.11
CA VAL A 177 -13.54 0.68 17.98
C VAL A 177 -13.72 0.29 16.52
N VAL A 178 -14.11 1.24 15.65
CA VAL A 178 -14.26 1.00 14.21
C VAL A 178 -12.93 0.59 13.58
N LEU A 179 -11.85 1.32 13.87
CA LEU A 179 -10.51 1.00 13.37
C LEU A 179 -10.05 -0.39 13.84
N ARG A 180 -10.32 -0.76 15.10
CA ARG A 180 -9.96 -2.07 15.64
C ARG A 180 -10.73 -3.20 14.95
N ALA A 181 -12.02 -3.01 14.73
CA ALA A 181 -12.85 -3.98 14.01
C ALA A 181 -12.39 -4.14 12.57
N ALA A 182 -12.13 -3.03 11.85
CA ALA A 182 -11.61 -3.04 10.49
C ALA A 182 -10.21 -3.68 10.42
N ALA A 183 -9.32 -3.39 11.38
CA ALA A 183 -8.00 -3.99 11.44
C ALA A 183 -8.07 -5.51 11.64
N THR A 184 -8.93 -5.99 12.52
CA THR A 184 -9.11 -7.43 12.76
C THR A 184 -9.69 -8.12 11.51
N GLY A 185 -10.77 -7.58 10.94
CA GLY A 185 -11.38 -8.11 9.72
C GLY A 185 -10.42 -8.07 8.52
N GLY A 186 -9.69 -6.97 8.37
CA GLY A 186 -8.71 -6.80 7.31
C GLY A 186 -7.53 -7.77 7.39
N SER A 187 -7.00 -8.01 8.60
CA SER A 187 -5.94 -9.00 8.80
C SER A 187 -6.39 -10.41 8.41
N TRP A 188 -7.58 -10.83 8.84
CA TRP A 188 -8.14 -12.13 8.46
C TRP A 188 -8.37 -12.22 6.95
N THR A 189 -8.90 -11.17 6.33
CA THR A 189 -9.11 -11.15 4.87
C THR A 189 -7.81 -11.21 4.08
N ALA A 190 -6.75 -10.55 4.52
CA ALA A 190 -5.43 -10.65 3.90
C ALA A 190 -4.91 -12.11 3.95
N ILE A 191 -5.06 -12.78 5.09
CA ILE A 191 -4.70 -14.20 5.22
C ILE A 191 -5.54 -15.08 4.28
N LEU A 192 -6.86 -14.86 4.20
CA LEU A 192 -7.74 -15.61 3.32
C LEU A 192 -7.36 -15.44 1.84
N VAL A 193 -6.99 -14.22 1.43
CA VAL A 193 -6.50 -13.96 0.05
C VAL A 193 -5.18 -14.68 -0.20
N LEU A 194 -4.25 -14.67 0.77
CA LEU A 194 -2.98 -15.41 0.67
C LEU A 194 -3.21 -16.92 0.51
N LEU A 195 -4.24 -17.46 1.17
CA LEU A 195 -4.65 -18.88 1.03
C LEU A 195 -5.42 -19.16 -0.27
N GLY A 196 -5.55 -18.19 -1.18
CA GLY A 196 -6.22 -18.32 -2.47
C GLY A 196 -7.74 -18.22 -2.43
N LEU A 197 -8.33 -17.87 -1.29
CA LEU A 197 -9.78 -17.68 -1.15
C LEU A 197 -10.26 -16.35 -1.78
N PRO A 198 -11.51 -16.27 -2.27
CA PRO A 198 -12.03 -15.10 -2.97
C PRO A 198 -12.41 -13.94 -2.02
N ALA A 199 -11.48 -13.51 -1.18
CA ALA A 199 -11.71 -12.50 -0.15
C ALA A 199 -11.26 -11.07 -0.53
N ARG A 200 -10.76 -10.84 -1.77
CA ARG A 200 -10.31 -9.51 -2.23
C ARG A 200 -11.36 -8.40 -2.06
N PRO A 201 -12.66 -8.60 -2.39
CA PRO A 201 -13.66 -7.53 -2.19
C PRO A 201 -13.84 -7.15 -0.72
N LEU A 202 -13.71 -8.11 0.19
CA LEU A 202 -13.80 -7.86 1.62
C LEU A 202 -12.55 -7.11 2.12
N LEU A 203 -11.37 -7.41 1.59
CA LEU A 203 -10.14 -6.68 1.88
C LEU A 203 -10.26 -5.21 1.46
N SER A 204 -10.76 -4.95 0.24
CA SER A 204 -11.05 -3.59 -0.24
C SER A 204 -12.04 -2.87 0.68
N LEU A 205 -13.14 -3.53 1.08
CA LEU A 205 -14.12 -2.95 1.99
C LEU A 205 -13.49 -2.56 3.34
N MET A 206 -12.67 -3.43 3.94
CA MET A 206 -11.99 -3.13 5.20
C MET A 206 -11.02 -1.95 5.06
N THR A 207 -10.35 -1.84 3.93
CA THR A 207 -9.48 -0.70 3.59
C THR A 207 -10.26 0.61 3.50
N VAL A 208 -11.39 0.62 2.78
CA VAL A 208 -12.27 1.80 2.66
C VAL A 208 -12.79 2.24 4.03
N ILE A 209 -13.27 1.30 4.85
CA ILE A 209 -13.74 1.60 6.22
C ILE A 209 -12.61 2.22 7.04
N THR A 210 -11.40 1.69 6.92
CA THR A 210 -10.23 2.21 7.64
C THR A 210 -9.91 3.64 7.22
N PHE A 211 -9.85 3.95 5.92
CA PHE A 211 -9.59 5.31 5.44
C PHE A 211 -10.70 6.30 5.82
N ALA A 212 -11.95 5.88 5.77
CA ALA A 212 -13.07 6.71 6.22
C ALA A 212 -12.95 7.05 7.72
N ALA A 213 -12.61 6.06 8.56
CA ALA A 213 -12.42 6.26 9.99
C ALA A 213 -11.19 7.14 10.30
N LEU A 214 -10.07 6.97 9.56
CA LEU A 214 -8.89 7.81 9.67
C LEU A 214 -9.19 9.27 9.25
N GLY A 215 -9.95 9.45 8.17
CA GLY A 215 -10.43 10.77 7.74
C GLY A 215 -11.28 11.44 8.81
N ALA A 216 -12.24 10.72 9.41
CA ALA A 216 -13.06 11.22 10.50
C ALA A 216 -12.20 11.60 11.72
N ALA A 217 -11.20 10.78 12.08
CA ALA A 217 -10.25 11.09 13.13
C ALA A 217 -9.49 12.38 12.85
N THR A 218 -8.98 12.55 11.65
CA THR A 218 -8.25 13.76 11.24
C THR A 218 -9.13 15.00 11.34
N MET A 219 -10.38 14.92 10.85
CA MET A 219 -11.34 16.02 10.96
C MET A 219 -11.63 16.38 12.41
N MET A 220 -11.85 15.39 13.29
CA MET A 220 -12.05 15.64 14.72
C MET A 220 -10.84 16.27 15.39
N ARG A 221 -9.62 16.01 14.89
CA ARG A 221 -8.41 16.65 15.41
C ARG A 221 -8.32 18.12 15.02
N LEU A 222 -8.78 18.48 13.83
CA LEU A 222 -8.77 19.85 13.33
C LEU A 222 -9.86 20.71 13.94
N LEU A 223 -10.94 20.09 14.44
CA LEU A 223 -12.02 20.84 15.09
C LEU A 223 -11.63 21.26 16.51
N PRO A 224 -11.92 22.50 16.91
CA PRO A 224 -11.67 22.95 18.28
C PRO A 224 -12.45 22.08 19.28
N PRO A 225 -11.91 21.83 20.48
CA PRO A 225 -12.61 21.08 21.51
C PRO A 225 -13.91 21.78 21.85
N VAL A 226 -15.02 21.03 21.84
CA VAL A 226 -16.31 21.55 22.32
C VAL A 226 -16.12 21.97 23.78
N ARG A 227 -16.16 23.27 24.05
CA ARG A 227 -16.12 23.76 25.43
C ARG A 227 -17.31 23.19 26.18
N PRO A 228 -17.12 22.60 27.37
CA PRO A 228 -18.23 22.25 28.26
C PRO A 228 -19.09 23.51 28.45
N ARG A 229 -20.39 23.41 28.28
CA ARG A 229 -21.29 24.47 28.63
C ARG A 229 -21.11 24.70 30.12
N GLU A 230 -20.67 25.87 30.52
CA GLU A 230 -20.67 26.26 31.94
C GLU A 230 -22.09 26.05 32.47
N PRO A 231 -22.25 25.39 33.64
CA PRO A 231 -23.56 25.27 34.25
C PRO A 231 -24.09 26.70 34.49
N ILE A 232 -25.25 26.98 33.92
CA ILE A 232 -25.96 28.23 34.15
C ILE A 232 -26.17 28.29 35.66
N SER A 233 -25.39 29.14 36.35
CA SER A 233 -25.57 29.44 37.78
C SER A 233 -26.95 30.07 37.95
N ALA A 234 -27.88 29.30 38.54
CA ALA A 234 -29.21 29.74 38.90
C ALA A 234 -29.15 30.64 40.14
#